data_240960f01be3533c3b10ebd85a40e22f
#
_entry.id   240960f01be3533c3b10ebd85a40e22f
#
_cell.length_a   1.000
_cell.length_b   1.000
_cell.length_c   1.000
_cell.angle_alpha   90.00
_cell.angle_beta   90.00
_cell.angle_gamma   90.00
#
_symmetry.space_group_name_H-M   'P 1'
#
loop_
_entity.id
_entity.type
_entity.pdbx_description
1 polymer ?
#
loop_
_entity_poly.entity_id
_entity_poly.type
_entity_poly.pdbx_seq_one_letter_code
_entity_poly.pdbx_strand_id
1 'polypeptide(L)'
;MKVLDTTFLIDYLDRVEATREFYEKHGGEEIRWVAPVPALAEVLVGAGNLPNGDVNGARKDLAWVDVHPVDERTVGTAGRIADEIASGGPYLDGPDALIAAVGRELDAPVVSGDEDLTHEKTKTVVDVEEY
;
A
#
# COMPACT_ATOMS: atom_id res chain seq x y z
N MET A 1 -0.58 9.02 -10.57
CA MET A 1 0.08 8.52 -9.34
C MET A 1 -0.78 7.43 -8.74
N LYS A 2 -0.17 6.37 -8.25
CA LYS A 2 -0.83 5.31 -7.50
C LYS A 2 -0.02 4.96 -6.25
N VAL A 3 -0.72 4.65 -5.17
CA VAL A 3 -0.14 4.27 -3.88
C VAL A 3 -0.19 2.75 -3.76
N LEU A 4 0.95 2.13 -3.53
CA LEU A 4 1.06 0.68 -3.44
C LEU A 4 1.04 0.22 -1.99
N ASP A 5 0.15 -0.70 -1.66
CA ASP A 5 0.11 -1.29 -0.33
C ASP A 5 1.11 -2.44 -0.18
N THR A 6 1.16 -2.99 1.02
CA THR A 6 2.05 -4.10 1.36
C THR A 6 1.78 -5.34 0.50
N THR A 7 0.51 -5.67 0.24
CA THR A 7 0.17 -6.86 -0.56
C THR A 7 0.69 -6.76 -1.98
N PHE A 8 0.54 -5.59 -2.61
CA PHE A 8 1.08 -5.38 -3.96
C PHE A 8 2.61 -5.52 -3.99
N LEU A 9 3.30 -4.90 -3.03
CA LEU A 9 4.76 -4.95 -2.98
C LEU A 9 5.28 -6.38 -2.77
N ILE A 10 4.65 -7.15 -1.89
CA ILE A 10 5.00 -8.56 -1.66
C ILE A 10 4.75 -9.38 -2.93
N ASP A 11 3.59 -9.25 -3.53
CA ASP A 11 3.24 -9.99 -4.75
C ASP A 11 4.15 -9.63 -5.91
N TYR A 12 4.55 -8.36 -6.01
CA TYR A 12 5.52 -7.93 -7.01
C TYR A 12 6.88 -8.61 -6.80
N LEU A 13 7.37 -8.67 -5.57
CA LEU A 13 8.63 -9.36 -5.24
C LEU A 13 8.54 -10.87 -5.49
N ASP A 14 7.37 -11.45 -5.27
CA ASP A 14 7.09 -12.88 -5.53
C ASP A 14 6.78 -13.16 -7.00
N ARG A 15 6.88 -12.15 -7.85
CA ARG A 15 6.67 -12.23 -9.30
C ARG A 15 5.27 -12.69 -9.70
N VAL A 16 4.27 -12.29 -8.94
CA VAL A 16 2.86 -12.51 -9.28
C VAL A 16 2.54 -11.70 -10.53
N GLU A 17 2.13 -12.37 -11.58
CA GLU A 17 1.89 -11.77 -12.91
C GLU A 17 0.91 -10.60 -12.87
N ALA A 18 -0.12 -10.69 -12.03
CA ALA A 18 -1.13 -9.65 -11.90
C ALA A 18 -0.55 -8.27 -11.55
N THR A 19 0.53 -8.21 -10.79
CA THR A 19 1.19 -6.93 -10.43
C THR A 19 1.83 -6.28 -11.65
N ARG A 20 2.48 -7.06 -12.48
CA ARG A 20 3.10 -6.58 -13.71
C ARG A 20 2.04 -6.13 -14.72
N GLU A 21 0.99 -6.92 -14.90
CA GLU A 21 -0.12 -6.58 -15.79
C GLU A 21 -0.80 -5.28 -15.35
N PHE A 22 -1.01 -5.12 -14.04
CA PHE A 22 -1.58 -3.89 -13.50
C PHE A 22 -0.67 -2.67 -13.78
N TYR A 23 0.63 -2.82 -13.53
CA TYR A 23 1.61 -1.77 -13.80
C TYR A 23 1.58 -1.34 -15.28
N GLU A 24 1.67 -2.29 -16.20
CA GLU A 24 1.68 -2.01 -17.63
C GLU A 24 0.37 -1.36 -18.10
N LYS A 25 -0.76 -1.86 -17.62
CA LYS A 25 -2.10 -1.37 -18.00
C LYS A 25 -2.39 0.05 -17.48
N HIS A 26 -1.82 0.42 -16.34
CA HIS A 26 -2.16 1.67 -15.64
C HIS A 26 -1.11 2.76 -15.75
N GLY A 27 -0.26 2.70 -16.73
CA GLY A 27 0.65 3.81 -17.07
C GLY A 27 2.14 3.49 -16.98
N GLY A 28 2.53 2.35 -16.42
CA GLY A 28 3.94 1.94 -16.40
C GLY A 28 4.87 3.02 -15.90
N GLU A 29 5.88 3.34 -16.69
CA GLU A 29 6.87 4.38 -16.36
C GLU A 29 6.33 5.82 -16.48
N GLU A 30 5.15 6.01 -17.04
CA GLU A 30 4.58 7.34 -17.28
C GLU A 30 3.94 7.97 -16.04
N ILE A 31 3.68 7.19 -14.99
CA ILE A 31 3.12 7.68 -13.75
C ILE A 31 4.03 7.40 -12.56
N ARG A 32 3.78 8.10 -11.45
CA ARG A 32 4.47 7.82 -10.20
C ARG A 32 3.79 6.68 -9.45
N TRP A 33 4.60 5.76 -8.98
CA TRP A 33 4.22 4.66 -8.10
C TRP A 33 4.84 4.91 -6.73
N VAL A 34 4.02 4.98 -5.71
CA VAL A 34 4.44 5.44 -4.38
C VAL A 34 4.21 4.33 -3.36
N ALA A 35 5.21 4.05 -2.55
CA ALA A 35 5.06 3.16 -1.39
C ALA A 35 5.12 3.99 -0.10
N PRO A 36 4.06 3.99 0.72
CA PRO A 36 4.15 4.56 2.07
C PRO A 36 5.20 3.84 2.90
N VAL A 37 5.91 4.58 3.75
CA VAL A 37 6.91 4.00 4.65
C VAL A 37 6.38 2.79 5.43
N PRO A 38 5.15 2.77 5.99
CA PRO A 38 4.63 1.57 6.66
C PRO A 38 4.55 0.34 5.76
N ALA A 39 4.17 0.49 4.49
CA ALA A 39 4.11 -0.63 3.55
C ALA A 39 5.52 -1.19 3.28
N LEU A 40 6.47 -0.32 3.01
CA LEU A 40 7.85 -0.73 2.81
C LEU A 40 8.44 -1.38 4.06
N ALA A 41 8.14 -0.86 5.25
CA ALA A 41 8.59 -1.45 6.51
C ALA A 41 8.07 -2.88 6.69
N GLU A 42 6.79 -3.13 6.45
CA GLU A 42 6.22 -4.47 6.53
C GLU A 42 6.92 -5.45 5.58
N VAL A 43 7.18 -5.02 4.35
CA VAL A 43 7.85 -5.85 3.34
C VAL A 43 9.28 -6.19 3.76
N LEU A 44 10.05 -5.20 4.18
CA LEU A 44 11.47 -5.41 4.53
C LEU A 44 11.63 -6.18 5.85
N VAL A 45 10.80 -5.89 6.84
CA VAL A 45 10.78 -6.66 8.10
C VAL A 45 10.36 -8.10 7.81
N GLY A 46 9.35 -8.30 6.97
CA GLY A 46 8.94 -9.63 6.54
C GLY A 46 10.08 -10.41 5.87
N ALA A 47 10.82 -9.78 4.96
CA ALA A 47 11.98 -10.39 4.32
C ALA A 47 13.08 -10.72 5.34
N GLY A 48 13.34 -9.82 6.29
CA GLY A 48 14.35 -10.03 7.33
C GLY A 48 14.01 -11.17 8.30
N ASN A 49 12.73 -11.43 8.52
CA ASN A 49 12.26 -12.51 9.39
C ASN A 49 12.32 -13.89 8.76
N LEU A 50 12.46 -13.98 7.46
CA LEU A 50 12.58 -15.26 6.77
C LEU A 50 14.00 -15.81 6.88
N PRO A 51 14.19 -17.14 7.10
CA PRO A 51 15.52 -17.74 7.23
C PRO A 51 16.46 -17.48 6.03
N ASN A 52 15.91 -17.38 4.84
CA ASN A 52 16.64 -17.12 3.60
C ASN A 52 16.23 -15.80 2.97
N GLY A 53 15.73 -14.85 3.79
CA GLY A 53 15.29 -13.56 3.31
C GLY A 53 16.44 -12.68 2.84
N ASP A 54 16.21 -11.91 1.81
CA ASP A 54 17.17 -10.98 1.22
C ASP A 54 16.61 -9.56 1.27
N VAL A 55 16.88 -8.85 2.38
CA VAL A 55 16.42 -7.47 2.58
C VAL A 55 17.03 -6.54 1.52
N ASN A 56 18.32 -6.67 1.24
CA ASN A 56 18.99 -5.82 0.26
C ASN A 56 18.47 -6.06 -1.17
N GLY A 57 18.23 -7.32 -1.52
CA GLY A 57 17.62 -7.69 -2.80
C GLY A 57 16.21 -7.12 -2.95
N ALA A 58 15.38 -7.21 -1.91
CA ALA A 58 14.04 -6.64 -1.90
C ALA A 58 14.10 -5.11 -2.09
N ARG A 59 14.97 -4.41 -1.38
CA ARG A 59 15.14 -2.95 -1.57
C ARG A 59 15.56 -2.60 -2.99
N LYS A 60 16.46 -3.36 -3.56
CA LYS A 60 16.93 -3.16 -4.93
C LYS A 60 15.81 -3.38 -5.94
N ASP A 61 15.03 -4.43 -5.77
CA ASP A 61 13.92 -4.76 -6.67
C ASP A 61 12.77 -3.73 -6.57
N LEU A 62 12.66 -3.02 -5.45
CA LEU A 62 11.66 -1.96 -5.25
C LEU A 62 12.23 -0.55 -5.49
N ALA A 63 13.44 -0.41 -6.03
CA ALA A 63 14.07 0.91 -6.24
C ALA A 63 13.30 1.81 -7.23
N TRP A 64 12.41 1.24 -8.05
CA TRP A 64 11.57 1.98 -8.98
C TRP A 64 10.38 2.68 -8.31
N VAL A 65 10.08 2.34 -7.06
CA VAL A 65 8.97 2.92 -6.31
C VAL A 65 9.47 4.11 -5.50
N ASP A 66 8.72 5.20 -5.52
CA ASP A 66 9.00 6.35 -4.67
C ASP A 66 8.51 6.09 -3.25
N VAL A 67 9.37 6.24 -2.27
CA VAL A 67 8.99 6.06 -0.87
C VAL A 67 8.40 7.36 -0.33
N HIS A 68 7.19 7.27 0.27
CA HIS A 68 6.50 8.43 0.84
C HIS A 68 6.53 8.35 2.37
N PRO A 69 7.07 9.38 3.04
CA PRO A 69 7.12 9.41 4.50
C PRO A 69 5.73 9.61 5.12
N VAL A 70 5.57 9.14 6.35
CA VAL A 70 4.39 9.43 7.17
C VAL A 70 4.80 10.30 8.35
N ASP A 71 3.93 11.21 8.74
CA ASP A 71 4.13 12.12 9.85
C ASP A 71 2.90 12.13 10.77
N GLU A 72 2.92 13.00 11.77
CA GLU A 72 1.81 13.13 12.72
C GLU A 72 0.48 13.47 12.03
N ARG A 73 0.53 14.27 10.97
CA ARG A 73 -0.65 14.62 10.18
C ARG A 73 -1.25 13.38 9.50
N THR A 74 -0.41 12.51 8.96
CA THR A 74 -0.83 11.24 8.38
C THR A 74 -1.50 10.35 9.42
N VAL A 75 -0.96 10.30 10.63
CA VAL A 75 -1.55 9.57 11.76
C VAL A 75 -2.97 10.07 12.06
N GLY A 76 -3.16 11.39 12.11
CA GLY A 76 -4.48 11.98 12.30
C GLY A 76 -5.46 11.62 11.20
N THR A 77 -5.02 11.64 9.94
CA THR A 77 -5.83 11.22 8.79
C THR A 77 -6.22 9.74 8.88
N ALA A 78 -5.28 8.87 9.29
CA ALA A 78 -5.55 7.45 9.48
C ALA A 78 -6.65 7.21 10.53
N GLY A 79 -6.59 7.92 11.65
CA GLY A 79 -7.64 7.86 12.68
C GLY A 79 -9.00 8.29 12.16
N ARG A 80 -9.06 9.37 11.38
CA ARG A 80 -10.31 9.85 10.77
C ARG A 80 -10.89 8.83 9.77
N ILE A 81 -10.04 8.19 8.96
CA ILE A 81 -10.50 7.14 8.03
C ILE A 81 -11.15 5.99 8.81
N ALA A 82 -10.49 5.50 9.87
CA ALA A 82 -11.04 4.44 10.71
C ALA A 82 -12.39 4.84 11.33
N ASP A 83 -12.51 6.08 11.79
CA ASP A 83 -13.76 6.62 12.34
C ASP A 83 -14.87 6.71 11.28
N GLU A 84 -14.55 7.13 10.07
CA GLU A 84 -15.50 7.21 8.95
C GLU A 84 -16.01 5.83 8.50
N ILE A 85 -15.17 4.79 8.55
CA ILE A 85 -15.60 3.40 8.27
C ILE A 85 -16.54 2.93 9.37
N ALA A 86 -16.26 3.29 10.61
CA ALA A 86 -17.06 2.99 11.80
C ALA A 86 -17.29 1.49 12.05
N SER A 87 -18.25 1.18 12.91
CA SER A 87 -18.51 -0.18 13.41
C SER A 87 -19.10 -1.14 12.39
N GLY A 88 -19.55 -0.65 11.24
CA GLY A 88 -20.14 -1.49 10.18
C GLY A 88 -19.13 -2.00 9.16
N GLY A 89 -17.89 -1.57 9.25
CA GLY A 89 -16.82 -1.92 8.32
C GLY A 89 -15.72 -2.76 8.97
N PRO A 90 -14.64 -3.03 8.23
CA PRO A 90 -13.49 -3.72 8.77
C PRO A 90 -12.73 -2.81 9.74
N TYR A 91 -12.03 -3.43 10.70
CA TYR A 91 -11.05 -2.72 11.51
C TYR A 91 -9.73 -2.68 10.75
N LEU A 92 -9.37 -1.50 10.25
CA LEU A 92 -8.04 -1.31 9.68
C LEU A 92 -7.01 -1.32 10.82
N ASP A 93 -5.95 -2.10 10.68
CA ASP A 93 -4.82 -2.00 11.59
C ASP A 93 -4.04 -0.70 11.34
N GLY A 94 -3.07 -0.40 12.18
CA GLY A 94 -2.29 0.84 12.07
C GLY A 94 -1.62 1.00 10.71
N PRO A 95 -0.87 0.01 10.21
CA PRO A 95 -0.24 0.09 8.90
C PRO A 95 -1.23 0.29 7.75
N ASP A 96 -2.33 -0.45 7.71
CA ASP A 96 -3.34 -0.33 6.65
C ASP A 96 -4.02 1.05 6.68
N ALA A 97 -4.34 1.55 7.87
CA ALA A 97 -4.92 2.87 8.02
C ALA A 97 -3.96 3.98 7.58
N LEU A 98 -2.66 3.83 7.85
CA LEU A 98 -1.64 4.77 7.39
C LEU A 98 -1.46 4.73 5.87
N ILE A 99 -1.50 3.55 5.26
CA ILE A 99 -1.45 3.41 3.80
C ILE A 99 -2.65 4.11 3.16
N ALA A 100 -3.85 3.87 3.70
CA ALA A 100 -5.07 4.54 3.25
C ALA A 100 -4.97 6.07 3.40
N ALA A 101 -4.40 6.54 4.52
CA ALA A 101 -4.19 7.96 4.76
C ALA A 101 -3.26 8.60 3.73
N VAL A 102 -2.18 7.92 3.34
CA VAL A 102 -1.29 8.39 2.27
C VAL A 102 -2.04 8.52 0.95
N GLY A 103 -2.88 7.54 0.61
CA GLY A 103 -3.74 7.63 -0.57
C GLY A 103 -4.61 8.88 -0.56
N ARG A 104 -5.27 9.15 0.55
CA ARG A 104 -6.09 10.35 0.73
C ARG A 104 -5.28 11.64 0.63
N GLU A 105 -4.14 11.72 1.32
CA GLU A 105 -3.27 12.91 1.30
C GLU A 105 -2.73 13.23 -0.10
N LEU A 106 -2.41 12.22 -0.87
CA LEU A 106 -1.89 12.37 -2.23
C LEU A 106 -3.00 12.48 -3.29
N ASP A 107 -4.26 12.31 -2.89
CA ASP A 107 -5.39 12.23 -3.82
C ASP A 107 -5.12 11.20 -4.91
N ALA A 108 -4.65 10.03 -4.51
CA ALA A 108 -4.26 8.95 -5.39
C ALA A 108 -4.86 7.62 -4.92
N PRO A 109 -5.29 6.75 -5.82
CA PRO A 109 -5.85 5.46 -5.42
C PRO A 109 -4.79 4.56 -4.80
N VAL A 110 -5.21 3.82 -3.78
CA VAL A 110 -4.42 2.75 -3.17
C VAL A 110 -4.65 1.48 -3.97
N VAL A 111 -3.58 0.84 -4.41
CA VAL A 111 -3.64 -0.45 -5.13
C VAL A 111 -3.38 -1.56 -4.13
N SER A 112 -4.35 -2.45 -3.94
CA SER A 112 -4.32 -3.43 -2.87
C SER A 112 -4.98 -4.75 -3.25
N GLY A 113 -4.48 -5.84 -2.67
CA GLY A 113 -5.12 -7.15 -2.63
C GLY A 113 -5.58 -7.54 -1.22
N ASP A 114 -5.49 -6.62 -0.24
CA ASP A 114 -5.90 -6.86 1.14
C ASP A 114 -7.42 -6.81 1.29
N GLU A 115 -7.99 -7.76 2.03
CA GLU A 115 -9.44 -7.87 2.22
C GLU A 115 -10.05 -6.64 2.91
N ASP A 116 -9.36 -6.06 3.87
CA ASP A 116 -9.86 -4.92 4.63
C ASP A 116 -9.77 -3.61 3.82
N LEU A 117 -8.68 -3.41 3.09
CA LEU A 117 -8.52 -2.25 2.22
C LEU A 117 -9.48 -2.30 1.02
N THR A 118 -9.69 -3.48 0.46
CA THR A 118 -10.59 -3.65 -0.69
C THR A 118 -12.06 -3.84 -0.29
N HIS A 119 -12.35 -3.85 1.01
CA HIS A 119 -13.71 -3.96 1.51
C HIS A 119 -14.58 -2.81 1.00
N GLU A 120 -15.83 -3.11 0.68
CA GLU A 120 -16.82 -2.16 0.18
C GLU A 120 -16.91 -0.88 1.02
N LYS A 121 -16.89 -1.02 2.35
CA LYS A 121 -16.95 0.11 3.28
C LYS A 121 -15.69 0.98 3.24
N THR A 122 -14.52 0.38 3.11
CA THR A 122 -13.27 1.12 2.95
C THR A 122 -13.30 1.93 1.66
N LYS A 123 -13.79 1.35 0.58
CA LYS A 123 -13.90 2.03 -0.71
C LYS A 123 -14.84 3.23 -0.72
N THR A 124 -15.74 3.35 0.27
CA THR A 124 -16.59 4.54 0.40
C THR A 124 -15.84 5.76 0.93
N VAL A 125 -14.70 5.57 1.60
CA VAL A 125 -13.94 6.64 2.26
C VAL A 125 -12.54 6.85 1.68
N VAL A 126 -12.01 5.86 0.97
CA VAL A 126 -10.71 5.90 0.30
C VAL A 126 -10.85 5.30 -1.10
N ASP A 127 -10.19 5.90 -2.07
CA ASP A 127 -10.14 5.34 -3.41
C ASP A 127 -9.17 4.14 -3.42
N VAL A 128 -9.69 2.95 -3.71
CA VAL A 128 -8.94 1.69 -3.71
C VAL A 128 -9.19 0.93 -5.00
N GLU A 129 -8.11 0.53 -5.65
CA GLU A 129 -8.13 -0.31 -6.85
C GLU A 129 -7.57 -1.70 -6.52
N GLU A 130 -8.16 -2.72 -7.08
CA GLU A 130 -7.68 -4.10 -6.99
C GLU A 130 -6.85 -4.46 -8.22
N TYR A 131 -5.88 -5.33 -7.99
CA TYR A 131 -5.02 -5.82 -9.08
C TYR A 131 -5.17 -7.30 -9.34
#